data_edc536ffb2ce937e10ff7f4f31a8ef69
#
_entry.id   edc536ffb2ce937e10ff7f4f31a8ef69
#
_cell.length_a   1.000
_cell.length_b   1.000
_cell.length_c   1.000
_cell.angle_alpha   90.00
_cell.angle_beta   90.00
_cell.angle_gamma   90.00
#
_symmetry.space_group_name_H-M   'P 1'
#
loop_
_entity.id
_entity.type
_entity.pdbx_description
1 polymer ?
#
loop_
_entity_poly.entity_id
_entity_poly.type
_entity_poly.pdbx_seq_one_letter_code
_entity_poly.pdbx_strand_id
1 'polypeptide(L)'
;TADKITRTDILNQLKLRDPKTFISSFDRPNLSLTIRRGLSKKEKIAAIVHFINRHHRQSGIIYCMSRNSTESLVEELSEYSIRAVAYHAGLSSDKREKAQDDFINDRVNVVCATVAFGMGIDKSNVRWIIHYNMPASIENYYQEIGRAGRDGMKSDTLLFYSVGDILLLRRFAEESGQKDVSLQKLNRMRRYCEADICRRRILLSYFGEETDKDCGNCDVCKNPPQRFDGSILVQKALSGIFRTGQTANMHLLIDIL
;
A
#
# COMPACT_ATOMS: atom_id res chain seq x y z
N THR A 1 -8.89 -0.30 -12.29
CA THR A 1 -9.11 -0.01 -10.85
C THR A 1 -9.78 1.35 -10.75
N ALA A 2 -11.09 1.39 -10.69
CA ALA A 2 -11.88 2.62 -10.63
C ALA A 2 -12.84 2.55 -9.43
N ASP A 3 -12.80 3.57 -8.57
CA ASP A 3 -13.79 3.74 -7.51
C ASP A 3 -15.16 4.13 -8.10
N LYS A 4 -16.20 4.21 -7.25
CA LYS A 4 -17.56 4.50 -7.71
C LYS A 4 -17.68 5.84 -8.46
N ILE A 5 -16.95 6.85 -8.02
CA ILE A 5 -16.95 8.19 -8.63
C ILE A 5 -16.31 8.13 -10.01
N THR A 6 -15.14 7.55 -10.11
CA THR A 6 -14.40 7.37 -11.37
C THR A 6 -15.20 6.54 -12.39
N ARG A 7 -15.91 5.50 -11.94
CA ARG A 7 -16.79 4.70 -12.83
C ARG A 7 -17.91 5.53 -13.44
N THR A 8 -18.56 6.35 -12.62
CA THR A 8 -19.62 7.27 -13.11
C THR A 8 -19.06 8.27 -14.11
N ASP A 9 -17.88 8.80 -13.83
CA ASP A 9 -17.22 9.77 -14.69
C ASP A 9 -16.82 9.17 -16.05
N ILE A 10 -16.29 7.94 -16.05
CA ILE A 10 -16.00 7.19 -17.28
C ILE A 10 -17.25 7.01 -18.14
N LEU A 11 -18.37 6.60 -17.55
CA LEU A 11 -19.64 6.42 -18.29
C LEU A 11 -20.12 7.73 -18.90
N ASN A 12 -20.03 8.84 -18.14
CA ASN A 12 -20.43 10.15 -18.61
C ASN A 12 -19.53 10.67 -19.75
N GLN A 13 -18.22 10.49 -19.64
CA GLN A 13 -17.25 10.98 -20.64
C GLN A 13 -17.30 10.17 -21.94
N LEU A 14 -17.47 8.86 -21.86
CA LEU A 14 -17.53 7.99 -23.04
C LEU A 14 -18.82 8.20 -23.87
N LYS A 15 -19.88 8.77 -23.30
CA LYS A 15 -21.16 9.03 -23.97
C LYS A 15 -21.70 7.81 -24.73
N LEU A 16 -21.51 6.62 -24.19
CA LEU A 16 -21.97 5.38 -24.81
C LEU A 16 -23.50 5.29 -24.78
N ARG A 17 -24.09 4.76 -25.85
CA ARG A 17 -25.53 4.48 -25.92
C ARG A 17 -25.79 3.13 -25.24
N ASP A 18 -26.56 3.16 -24.16
CA ASP A 18 -26.98 1.98 -23.37
C ASP A 18 -25.79 1.06 -22.97
N PRO A 19 -24.79 1.59 -22.21
CA PRO A 19 -23.61 0.80 -21.88
C PRO A 19 -23.91 -0.33 -20.91
N LYS A 20 -23.46 -1.55 -21.23
CA LYS A 20 -23.44 -2.66 -20.30
C LYS A 20 -22.21 -2.56 -19.40
N THR A 21 -22.41 -2.54 -18.09
CA THR A 21 -21.33 -2.45 -17.10
C THR A 21 -21.09 -3.82 -16.47
N PHE A 22 -19.85 -4.32 -16.57
CA PHE A 22 -19.43 -5.56 -15.92
C PHE A 22 -18.43 -5.21 -14.81
N ILE A 23 -18.75 -5.54 -13.58
CA ILE A 23 -17.90 -5.26 -12.41
C ILE A 23 -17.59 -6.59 -11.73
N SER A 24 -16.31 -6.95 -11.68
CA SER A 24 -15.84 -8.06 -10.84
C SER A 24 -15.47 -7.55 -9.46
N SER A 25 -15.53 -8.42 -8.45
CA SER A 25 -15.10 -8.10 -7.10
C SER A 25 -13.64 -7.64 -7.04
N PHE A 26 -13.37 -6.69 -6.15
CA PHE A 26 -12.02 -6.25 -5.79
C PHE A 26 -11.37 -7.19 -4.78
N ASP A 27 -12.06 -8.23 -4.31
CA ASP A 27 -11.46 -9.16 -3.36
C ASP A 27 -10.41 -10.05 -4.03
N ARG A 28 -9.27 -10.11 -3.37
CA ARG A 28 -8.12 -10.96 -3.74
C ARG A 28 -7.75 -11.82 -2.52
N PRO A 29 -8.53 -12.87 -2.21
CA PRO A 29 -8.36 -13.67 -1.00
C PRO A 29 -7.01 -14.37 -0.91
N ASN A 30 -6.36 -14.59 -2.04
CA ASN A 30 -5.03 -15.19 -2.12
C ASN A 30 -3.89 -14.25 -1.70
N LEU A 31 -4.12 -12.93 -1.53
CA LEU A 31 -3.10 -11.99 -1.07
C LEU A 31 -3.14 -11.85 0.45
N SER A 32 -2.02 -12.00 1.13
CA SER A 32 -1.88 -11.53 2.52
C SER A 32 -1.50 -10.05 2.54
N LEU A 33 -2.02 -9.31 3.52
CA LEU A 33 -1.78 -7.87 3.63
C LEU A 33 -1.10 -7.60 4.97
N THR A 34 0.14 -7.11 4.91
CA THR A 34 0.93 -6.82 6.12
C THR A 34 1.47 -5.39 6.07
N ILE A 35 1.32 -4.66 7.15
CA ILE A 35 1.90 -3.31 7.32
C ILE A 35 2.84 -3.34 8.52
N ARG A 36 4.05 -2.81 8.36
CA ARG A 36 5.00 -2.57 9.44
C ARG A 36 5.24 -1.08 9.62
N ARG A 37 5.16 -0.62 10.85
CA ARG A 37 5.24 0.79 11.22
C ARG A 37 6.48 1.06 12.08
N GLY A 38 7.03 2.27 11.99
CA GLY A 38 8.02 2.79 12.95
C GLY A 38 9.41 2.16 12.89
N LEU A 39 9.74 1.47 11.80
CA LEU A 39 11.05 0.85 11.63
C LEU A 39 12.09 1.86 11.13
N SER A 40 13.26 1.83 11.73
CA SER A 40 14.46 2.49 11.22
C SER A 40 14.90 1.89 9.87
N LYS A 41 15.78 2.57 9.14
CA LYS A 41 16.31 2.06 7.86
C LYS A 41 16.94 0.67 8.02
N LYS A 42 17.76 0.47 9.06
CA LYS A 42 18.43 -0.80 9.33
C LYS A 42 17.43 -1.94 9.60
N GLU A 43 16.39 -1.66 10.39
CA GLU A 43 15.33 -2.62 10.68
C GLU A 43 14.50 -2.96 9.45
N LYS A 44 14.22 -1.97 8.57
CA LYS A 44 13.57 -2.22 7.28
C LYS A 44 14.38 -3.20 6.43
N ILE A 45 15.68 -2.96 6.26
CA ILE A 45 16.55 -3.84 5.47
C ILE A 45 16.56 -5.25 6.06
N ALA A 46 16.76 -5.38 7.36
CA ALA A 46 16.72 -6.68 8.02
C ALA A 46 15.37 -7.40 7.81
N ALA A 47 14.26 -6.67 7.88
CA ALA A 47 12.93 -7.22 7.64
C ALA A 47 12.74 -7.65 6.17
N ILE A 48 13.26 -6.90 5.20
CA ILE A 48 13.22 -7.24 3.77
C ILE A 48 14.04 -8.50 3.51
N VAL A 49 15.28 -8.55 3.99
CA VAL A 49 16.15 -9.71 3.86
C VAL A 49 15.51 -10.97 4.46
N HIS A 50 14.97 -10.87 5.68
CA HIS A 50 14.25 -11.96 6.30
C HIS A 50 13.02 -12.40 5.47
N PHE A 51 12.28 -11.44 4.94
CA PHE A 51 11.10 -11.71 4.12
C PHE A 51 11.48 -12.42 2.81
N ILE A 52 12.50 -11.95 2.08
CA ILE A 52 12.98 -12.56 0.84
C ILE A 52 13.49 -13.99 1.09
N ASN A 53 14.23 -14.20 2.19
CA ASN A 53 14.75 -15.53 2.55
C ASN A 53 13.63 -16.54 2.83
N ARG A 54 12.50 -16.09 3.40
CA ARG A 54 11.31 -16.95 3.57
C ARG A 54 10.63 -17.28 2.25
N HIS A 55 10.83 -16.47 1.21
CA HIS A 55 10.30 -16.64 -0.14
C HIS A 55 11.40 -17.09 -1.11
N HIS A 56 12.31 -17.94 -0.65
CA HIS A 56 13.46 -18.39 -1.43
C HIS A 56 13.05 -18.89 -2.82
N ARG A 57 13.75 -18.43 -3.86
CA ARG A 57 13.47 -18.70 -5.28
C ARG A 57 12.12 -18.24 -5.81
N GLN A 58 11.39 -17.43 -5.09
CA GLN A 58 10.13 -16.87 -5.55
C GLN A 58 10.33 -15.46 -6.07
N SER A 59 9.68 -15.14 -7.18
CA SER A 59 9.76 -13.82 -7.80
C SER A 59 8.93 -12.78 -7.05
N GLY A 60 9.49 -11.59 -6.85
CA GLY A 60 8.81 -10.48 -6.22
C GLY A 60 9.35 -9.11 -6.60
N ILE A 61 8.60 -8.08 -6.25
CA ILE A 61 8.87 -6.69 -6.59
C ILE A 61 8.93 -5.85 -5.32
N ILE A 62 9.94 -4.98 -5.23
CA ILE A 62 10.05 -3.98 -4.17
C ILE A 62 9.83 -2.60 -4.78
N TYR A 63 8.73 -1.95 -4.41
CA TYR A 63 8.42 -0.60 -4.85
C TYR A 63 9.08 0.44 -3.98
N CYS A 64 9.85 1.33 -4.61
CA CYS A 64 10.54 2.47 -4.01
C CYS A 64 9.99 3.79 -4.55
N MET A 65 10.03 4.84 -3.74
CA MET A 65 9.50 6.15 -4.11
C MET A 65 10.40 6.89 -5.11
N SER A 66 11.72 6.68 -5.07
CA SER A 66 12.68 7.40 -5.91
C SER A 66 13.65 6.47 -6.64
N ARG A 67 14.26 7.00 -7.71
CA ARG A 67 15.33 6.32 -8.48
C ARG A 67 16.50 5.96 -7.56
N ASN A 68 16.99 6.93 -6.80
CA ASN A 68 18.12 6.73 -5.89
C ASN A 68 17.84 5.66 -4.85
N SER A 69 16.63 5.64 -4.24
CA SER A 69 16.28 4.59 -3.28
C SER A 69 16.18 3.21 -3.93
N THR A 70 15.82 3.15 -5.21
CA THR A 70 15.78 1.91 -5.98
C THR A 70 17.18 1.33 -6.17
N GLU A 71 18.13 2.17 -6.61
CA GLU A 71 19.53 1.77 -6.84
C GLU A 71 20.25 1.43 -5.52
N SER A 72 20.14 2.31 -4.51
CA SER A 72 20.73 2.05 -3.19
C SER A 72 20.22 0.76 -2.55
N LEU A 73 18.92 0.45 -2.72
CA LEU A 73 18.35 -0.79 -2.17
C LEU A 73 18.93 -2.02 -2.86
N VAL A 74 19.17 -1.99 -4.17
CA VAL A 74 19.83 -3.08 -4.90
C VAL A 74 21.25 -3.31 -4.37
N GLU A 75 22.02 -2.23 -4.14
CA GLU A 75 23.35 -2.32 -3.55
C GLU A 75 23.30 -2.93 -2.14
N GLU A 76 22.41 -2.41 -1.27
CA GLU A 76 22.25 -2.93 0.09
C GLU A 76 21.83 -4.41 0.11
N LEU A 77 20.96 -4.85 -0.79
CA LEU A 77 20.56 -6.26 -0.89
C LEU A 77 21.70 -7.17 -1.37
N SER A 78 22.61 -6.65 -2.20
CA SER A 78 23.78 -7.40 -2.67
C SER A 78 24.73 -7.78 -1.54
N GLU A 79 24.84 -6.94 -0.49
CA GLU A 79 25.62 -7.24 0.73
C GLU A 79 25.11 -8.50 1.47
N TYR A 80 23.82 -8.81 1.29
CA TYR A 80 23.18 -10.02 1.84
C TYR A 80 23.08 -11.17 0.84
N SER A 81 23.87 -11.13 -0.26
CA SER A 81 23.86 -12.14 -1.32
C SER A 81 22.49 -12.28 -2.03
N ILE A 82 21.65 -11.26 -1.99
CA ILE A 82 20.37 -11.21 -2.71
C ILE A 82 20.59 -10.51 -4.04
N ARG A 83 20.45 -11.27 -5.13
CA ARG A 83 20.54 -10.73 -6.47
C ARG A 83 19.25 -10.00 -6.85
N ALA A 84 19.32 -8.69 -6.97
CA ALA A 84 18.23 -7.82 -7.39
C ALA A 84 18.64 -6.96 -8.57
N VAL A 85 17.66 -6.47 -9.34
CA VAL A 85 17.87 -5.49 -10.42
C VAL A 85 17.04 -4.24 -10.16
N ALA A 86 17.60 -3.08 -10.53
CA ALA A 86 16.89 -1.81 -10.46
C ALA A 86 16.05 -1.58 -11.72
N TYR A 87 14.85 -1.00 -11.58
CA TYR A 87 14.02 -0.56 -12.69
C TYR A 87 13.34 0.78 -12.41
N HIS A 88 13.66 1.78 -13.22
CA HIS A 88 13.03 3.11 -13.14
C HIS A 88 13.16 3.87 -14.46
N ALA A 89 12.37 4.91 -14.66
CA ALA A 89 12.34 5.68 -15.90
C ALA A 89 13.66 6.41 -16.25
N GLY A 90 14.60 6.54 -15.31
CA GLY A 90 15.91 7.13 -15.54
C GLY A 90 16.93 6.19 -16.18
N LEU A 91 16.65 4.89 -16.26
CA LEU A 91 17.50 3.93 -16.96
C LEU A 91 17.32 4.06 -18.47
N SER A 92 18.38 3.71 -19.25
CA SER A 92 18.28 3.58 -20.70
C SER A 92 17.25 2.49 -21.09
N SER A 93 16.73 2.57 -22.31
CA SER A 93 15.77 1.57 -22.84
C SER A 93 16.32 0.17 -22.69
N ASP A 94 17.58 -0.04 -23.15
CA ASP A 94 18.24 -1.36 -23.14
C ASP A 94 18.38 -1.94 -21.73
N LYS A 95 18.73 -1.09 -20.74
CA LYS A 95 18.80 -1.52 -19.33
C LYS A 95 17.45 -1.90 -18.78
N ARG A 96 16.38 -1.15 -19.12
CA ARG A 96 15.02 -1.45 -18.70
C ARG A 96 14.53 -2.76 -19.32
N GLU A 97 14.73 -2.93 -20.61
CA GLU A 97 14.35 -4.14 -21.36
C GLU A 97 15.08 -5.35 -20.78
N LYS A 98 16.40 -5.26 -20.58
CA LYS A 98 17.18 -6.33 -19.97
C LYS A 98 16.69 -6.68 -18.55
N ALA A 99 16.46 -5.69 -17.69
CA ALA A 99 15.96 -5.94 -16.34
C ALA A 99 14.57 -6.60 -16.33
N GLN A 100 13.70 -6.20 -17.24
CA GLN A 100 12.38 -6.79 -17.43
C GLN A 100 12.48 -8.23 -17.94
N ASP A 101 13.29 -8.48 -18.95
CA ASP A 101 13.53 -9.80 -19.51
C ASP A 101 14.15 -10.76 -18.51
N ASP A 102 15.13 -10.29 -17.73
CA ASP A 102 15.76 -11.10 -16.68
C ASP A 102 14.74 -11.49 -15.60
N PHE A 103 13.80 -10.60 -15.26
CA PHE A 103 12.74 -10.88 -14.30
C PHE A 103 11.66 -11.80 -14.86
N ILE A 104 11.19 -11.57 -16.10
CA ILE A 104 10.15 -12.38 -16.74
C ILE A 104 10.62 -13.83 -16.90
N ASN A 105 11.87 -14.03 -17.28
CA ASN A 105 12.48 -15.34 -17.55
C ASN A 105 13.12 -15.99 -16.30
N ASP A 106 12.81 -15.52 -15.09
CA ASP A 106 13.32 -16.06 -13.81
C ASP A 106 14.86 -16.09 -13.68
N ARG A 107 15.58 -15.27 -14.48
CA ARG A 107 17.04 -15.09 -14.35
C ARG A 107 17.39 -14.24 -13.12
N VAL A 108 16.46 -13.37 -12.72
CA VAL A 108 16.51 -12.61 -11.48
C VAL A 108 15.13 -12.66 -10.82
N ASN A 109 15.10 -12.95 -9.52
CA ASN A 109 13.84 -13.10 -8.79
C ASN A 109 13.37 -11.82 -8.08
N VAL A 110 14.25 -10.82 -7.92
CA VAL A 110 13.94 -9.59 -7.18
C VAL A 110 14.15 -8.38 -8.07
N VAL A 111 13.10 -7.55 -8.19
CA VAL A 111 13.18 -6.25 -8.85
C VAL A 111 12.91 -5.15 -7.82
N CYS A 112 13.84 -4.21 -7.68
CA CYS A 112 13.60 -2.96 -6.97
C CYS A 112 13.17 -1.92 -8.00
N ALA A 113 11.99 -1.31 -7.85
CA ALA A 113 11.44 -0.46 -8.90
C ALA A 113 10.68 0.75 -8.36
N THR A 114 10.61 1.80 -9.18
CA THR A 114 9.60 2.84 -9.01
C THR A 114 8.28 2.38 -9.65
N VAL A 115 7.21 3.18 -9.50
CA VAL A 115 5.89 2.94 -10.12
C VAL A 115 5.94 2.74 -11.65
N ALA A 116 7.06 3.13 -12.29
CA ALA A 116 7.28 2.90 -13.72
C ALA A 116 7.34 1.40 -14.10
N PHE A 117 7.65 0.52 -13.14
CA PHE A 117 7.67 -0.92 -13.37
C PHE A 117 6.28 -1.50 -13.14
N GLY A 118 5.69 -1.97 -14.20
CA GLY A 118 4.42 -2.65 -14.06
C GLY A 118 3.43 -2.43 -15.19
N MET A 119 3.45 -1.32 -15.90
CA MET A 119 2.65 -1.21 -17.13
C MET A 119 3.22 -2.19 -18.17
N GLY A 120 2.41 -3.19 -18.54
CA GLY A 120 2.81 -4.20 -19.53
C GLY A 120 3.59 -5.41 -19.00
N ILE A 121 3.78 -5.55 -17.69
CA ILE A 121 4.39 -6.76 -17.12
C ILE A 121 3.32 -7.82 -16.93
N ASP A 122 3.41 -8.87 -17.72
CA ASP A 122 2.57 -10.06 -17.60
C ASP A 122 3.39 -11.26 -17.10
N LYS A 123 3.66 -11.23 -15.77
CA LYS A 123 4.25 -12.34 -15.03
C LYS A 123 3.26 -12.81 -13.97
N SER A 124 2.64 -13.95 -14.22
CA SER A 124 1.56 -14.47 -13.35
C SER A 124 2.06 -15.02 -12.02
N ASN A 125 3.31 -15.47 -11.96
CA ASN A 125 3.92 -16.15 -10.81
C ASN A 125 4.69 -15.21 -9.86
N VAL A 126 4.39 -13.92 -9.82
CA VAL A 126 4.90 -13.03 -8.79
C VAL A 126 4.29 -13.43 -7.44
N ARG A 127 5.15 -13.83 -6.48
CA ARG A 127 4.71 -14.36 -5.18
C ARG A 127 4.63 -13.33 -4.08
N TRP A 128 5.31 -12.21 -4.23
CA TRP A 128 5.30 -11.18 -3.20
C TRP A 128 5.55 -9.77 -3.73
N ILE A 129 4.99 -8.80 -3.01
CA ILE A 129 5.22 -7.37 -3.25
C ILE A 129 5.62 -6.72 -1.93
N ILE A 130 6.71 -5.95 -1.97
CA ILE A 130 7.12 -5.09 -0.86
C ILE A 130 6.99 -3.62 -1.28
N HIS A 131 6.40 -2.81 -0.43
CA HIS A 131 6.47 -1.35 -0.54
C HIS A 131 7.51 -0.83 0.46
N TYR A 132 8.69 -0.46 -0.04
CA TYR A 132 9.75 0.15 0.77
C TYR A 132 9.34 1.50 1.33
N ASN A 133 8.53 2.23 0.57
CA ASN A 133 7.89 3.48 0.95
C ASN A 133 6.37 3.36 0.78
N MET A 134 5.62 4.15 1.54
CA MET A 134 4.16 4.20 1.42
C MET A 134 3.75 4.75 0.05
N PRO A 135 2.83 4.12 -0.69
CA PRO A 135 2.23 4.68 -1.91
C PRO A 135 1.42 5.94 -1.64
N ALA A 136 1.26 6.79 -2.65
CA ALA A 136 0.54 8.06 -2.52
C ALA A 136 -0.99 7.89 -2.36
N SER A 137 -1.55 6.74 -2.76
CA SER A 137 -2.98 6.48 -2.69
C SER A 137 -3.29 4.98 -2.56
N ILE A 138 -4.51 4.67 -2.13
CA ILE A 138 -5.02 3.29 -2.05
C ILE A 138 -5.11 2.67 -3.45
N GLU A 139 -5.46 3.45 -4.47
CA GLU A 139 -5.54 2.98 -5.85
C GLU A 139 -4.18 2.53 -6.35
N ASN A 140 -3.13 3.32 -6.12
CA ASN A 140 -1.76 2.94 -6.50
C ASN A 140 -1.34 1.66 -5.76
N TYR A 141 -1.54 1.64 -4.44
CA TYR A 141 -1.26 0.46 -3.62
C TYR A 141 -1.97 -0.79 -4.15
N TYR A 142 -3.27 -0.69 -4.42
CA TYR A 142 -4.07 -1.80 -4.91
C TYR A 142 -3.61 -2.30 -6.30
N GLN A 143 -3.28 -1.38 -7.22
CA GLN A 143 -2.74 -1.74 -8.53
C GLN A 143 -1.39 -2.46 -8.43
N GLU A 144 -0.53 -2.00 -7.52
CA GLU A 144 0.80 -2.55 -7.32
C GLU A 144 0.73 -3.94 -6.67
N ILE A 145 -0.02 -4.12 -5.58
CA ILE A 145 -0.21 -5.45 -4.97
C ILE A 145 -0.96 -6.42 -5.90
N GLY A 146 -1.82 -5.91 -6.77
CA GLY A 146 -2.57 -6.68 -7.76
C GLY A 146 -1.68 -7.42 -8.78
N ARG A 147 -0.38 -7.14 -8.82
CA ARG A 147 0.59 -7.86 -9.66
C ARG A 147 0.99 -9.21 -9.07
N ALA A 148 0.85 -9.39 -7.76
CA ALA A 148 1.12 -10.66 -7.12
C ALA A 148 -0.05 -11.64 -7.27
N GLY A 149 0.27 -12.92 -7.43
CA GLY A 149 -0.70 -14.01 -7.44
C GLY A 149 -1.80 -13.88 -8.50
N ARG A 150 -1.48 -13.44 -9.70
CA ARG A 150 -2.45 -13.41 -10.82
C ARG A 150 -2.95 -14.78 -11.22
N ASP A 151 -2.17 -15.80 -10.95
CA ASP A 151 -2.51 -17.21 -11.12
C ASP A 151 -3.40 -17.80 -10.01
N GLY A 152 -3.84 -16.97 -9.06
CA GLY A 152 -4.66 -17.39 -7.91
C GLY A 152 -3.88 -18.02 -6.75
N MET A 153 -2.59 -18.24 -6.91
CA MET A 153 -1.76 -18.82 -5.84
C MET A 153 -1.52 -17.83 -4.70
N LYS A 154 -1.33 -18.36 -3.49
CA LYS A 154 -1.03 -17.55 -2.29
C LYS A 154 0.17 -16.65 -2.54
N SER A 155 0.03 -15.39 -2.18
CA SER A 155 1.06 -14.37 -2.34
C SER A 155 1.04 -13.39 -1.18
N ASP A 156 2.20 -12.85 -0.83
CA ASP A 156 2.36 -12.01 0.35
C ASP A 156 2.65 -10.55 -0.03
N THR A 157 2.06 -9.63 0.72
CA THR A 157 2.39 -8.21 0.59
C THR A 157 2.88 -7.64 1.90
N LEU A 158 3.90 -6.78 1.82
CA LEU A 158 4.49 -6.09 2.95
C LEU A 158 4.64 -4.60 2.63
N LEU A 159 4.05 -3.75 3.45
CA LEU A 159 4.18 -2.31 3.32
C LEU A 159 4.88 -1.74 4.55
N PHE A 160 5.91 -0.93 4.32
CA PHE A 160 6.54 -0.13 5.37
C PHE A 160 5.91 1.26 5.41
N TYR A 161 5.44 1.64 6.58
CA TYR A 161 4.84 2.94 6.84
C TYR A 161 5.77 3.79 7.70
N SER A 162 6.04 5.00 7.25
CA SER A 162 6.82 5.99 8.01
C SER A 162 6.22 7.39 7.89
N VAL A 163 6.38 8.20 8.94
CA VAL A 163 5.96 9.61 8.93
C VAL A 163 6.75 10.42 7.91
N GLY A 164 8.03 10.07 7.67
CA GLY A 164 8.86 10.70 6.66
C GLY A 164 8.29 10.58 5.25
N ASP A 165 7.72 9.41 4.92
CA ASP A 165 7.08 9.21 3.61
C ASP A 165 5.85 10.12 3.46
N ILE A 166 5.05 10.30 4.53
CA ILE A 166 3.87 11.19 4.50
C ILE A 166 4.29 12.63 4.23
N LEU A 167 5.30 13.11 4.93
CA LEU A 167 5.78 14.49 4.77
C LEU A 167 6.26 14.76 3.33
N LEU A 168 6.97 13.80 2.75
CA LEU A 168 7.44 13.92 1.37
C LEU A 168 6.29 13.85 0.36
N LEU A 169 5.39 12.88 0.50
CA LEU A 169 4.21 12.72 -0.37
C LEU A 169 3.27 13.91 -0.27
N ARG A 170 3.16 14.53 0.92
CA ARG A 170 2.38 15.75 1.11
C ARG A 170 2.93 16.91 0.29
N ARG A 171 4.26 17.11 0.27
CA ARG A 171 4.89 18.15 -0.58
C ARG A 171 4.55 17.92 -2.06
N PHE A 172 4.70 16.69 -2.56
CA PHE A 172 4.32 16.36 -3.93
C PHE A 172 2.84 16.60 -4.23
N ALA A 173 1.95 16.30 -3.27
CA ALA A 173 0.53 16.56 -3.41
C ALA A 173 0.22 18.06 -3.44
N GLU A 174 0.90 18.86 -2.62
CA GLU A 174 0.77 20.32 -2.57
C GLU A 174 1.25 21.02 -3.86
N GLU A 175 2.26 20.42 -4.53
CA GLU A 175 2.81 20.91 -5.81
C GLU A 175 2.01 20.38 -7.02
N SER A 176 1.08 19.46 -6.83
CA SER A 176 0.29 18.90 -7.93
C SER A 176 -0.81 19.85 -8.40
N GLY A 177 -1.16 19.80 -9.69
CA GLY A 177 -2.29 20.57 -10.26
C GLY A 177 -3.68 20.21 -9.68
N GLN A 178 -3.75 19.14 -8.85
CA GLN A 178 -4.97 18.66 -8.17
C GLN A 178 -4.73 18.47 -6.66
N LYS A 179 -4.22 19.50 -6.01
CA LYS A 179 -3.77 19.50 -4.61
C LYS A 179 -4.78 18.85 -3.67
N ASP A 180 -6.02 19.33 -3.65
CA ASP A 180 -7.03 18.86 -2.68
C ASP A 180 -7.36 17.38 -2.86
N VAL A 181 -7.50 16.92 -4.10
CA VAL A 181 -7.74 15.51 -4.41
C VAL A 181 -6.56 14.64 -4.00
N SER A 182 -5.33 15.09 -4.30
CA SER A 182 -4.11 14.37 -3.94
C SER A 182 -3.93 14.27 -2.43
N LEU A 183 -4.19 15.34 -1.69
CA LEU A 183 -4.15 15.34 -0.22
C LEU A 183 -5.22 14.45 0.41
N GLN A 184 -6.44 14.43 -0.15
CA GLN A 184 -7.49 13.52 0.31
C GLN A 184 -7.12 12.06 0.10
N LYS A 185 -6.57 11.70 -1.07
CA LYS A 185 -6.10 10.34 -1.37
C LYS A 185 -4.96 9.92 -0.44
N LEU A 186 -3.98 10.80 -0.23
CA LEU A 186 -2.88 10.57 0.71
C LEU A 186 -3.40 10.35 2.14
N ASN A 187 -4.36 11.15 2.59
CA ASN A 187 -4.95 11.00 3.93
C ASN A 187 -5.71 9.67 4.08
N ARG A 188 -6.41 9.21 3.05
CA ARG A 188 -7.07 7.89 3.04
C ARG A 188 -6.04 6.76 3.12
N MET A 189 -4.92 6.85 2.36
CA MET A 189 -3.84 5.88 2.43
C MET A 189 -3.16 5.86 3.80
N ARG A 190 -2.94 7.03 4.41
CA ARG A 190 -2.44 7.15 5.78
C ARG A 190 -3.37 6.44 6.77
N ARG A 191 -4.67 6.74 6.73
CA ARG A 191 -5.67 6.09 7.60
C ARG A 191 -5.72 4.58 7.41
N TYR A 192 -5.58 4.10 6.18
CA TYR A 192 -5.43 2.67 5.90
C TYR A 192 -4.22 2.06 6.60
N CYS A 193 -3.07 2.73 6.55
CA CYS A 193 -1.86 2.27 7.22
C CYS A 193 -1.98 2.30 8.76
N GLU A 194 -2.68 3.28 9.31
CA GLU A 194 -2.83 3.49 10.76
C GLU A 194 -3.99 2.71 11.38
N ALA A 195 -4.89 2.17 10.60
CA ALA A 195 -6.07 1.48 11.09
C ALA A 195 -5.73 0.18 11.85
N ASP A 196 -6.60 -0.16 12.82
CA ASP A 196 -6.52 -1.38 13.62
C ASP A 196 -7.73 -2.29 13.39
N ILE A 197 -8.24 -2.27 12.15
CA ILE A 197 -9.30 -3.16 11.64
C ILE A 197 -8.79 -3.91 10.41
N CYS A 198 -9.52 -4.95 10.00
CA CYS A 198 -9.14 -5.80 8.88
C CYS A 198 -8.76 -4.98 7.63
N ARG A 199 -7.54 -5.15 7.14
CA ARG A 199 -7.01 -4.44 5.96
C ARG A 199 -7.86 -4.63 4.72
N ARG A 200 -8.35 -5.86 4.51
CA ARG A 200 -9.17 -6.19 3.36
C ARG A 200 -10.52 -5.50 3.40
N ARG A 201 -11.16 -5.43 4.55
CA ARG A 201 -12.42 -4.70 4.71
C ARG A 201 -12.28 -3.23 4.31
N ILE A 202 -11.18 -2.58 4.71
CA ILE A 202 -10.93 -1.19 4.34
C ILE A 202 -10.75 -1.05 2.83
N LEU A 203 -9.98 -1.95 2.19
CA LEU A 203 -9.78 -1.91 0.74
C LEU A 203 -11.08 -2.14 -0.02
N LEU A 204 -11.87 -3.15 0.36
CA LEU A 204 -13.14 -3.42 -0.29
C LEU A 204 -14.13 -2.27 -0.12
N SER A 205 -14.27 -1.74 1.09
CA SER A 205 -15.11 -0.57 1.37
C SER A 205 -14.67 0.67 0.57
N TYR A 206 -13.35 0.86 0.39
CA TYR A 206 -12.84 1.95 -0.45
C TYR A 206 -13.33 1.87 -1.90
N PHE A 207 -13.41 0.65 -2.45
CA PHE A 207 -13.91 0.42 -3.81
C PHE A 207 -15.44 0.23 -3.90
N GLY A 208 -16.14 0.40 -2.78
CA GLY A 208 -17.60 0.34 -2.70
C GLY A 208 -18.17 -1.08 -2.56
N GLU A 209 -17.35 -2.03 -2.09
CA GLU A 209 -17.79 -3.36 -1.70
C GLU A 209 -17.88 -3.45 -0.18
N GLU A 210 -19.05 -3.87 0.33
CA GLU A 210 -19.28 -4.07 1.76
C GLU A 210 -19.04 -5.52 2.14
N THR A 211 -18.36 -5.73 3.25
CA THR A 211 -18.18 -7.04 3.87
C THR A 211 -18.10 -6.90 5.38
N ASP A 212 -18.85 -7.73 6.09
CA ASP A 212 -18.85 -7.79 7.55
C ASP A 212 -17.81 -8.78 8.09
N LYS A 213 -17.24 -9.61 7.22
CA LYS A 213 -16.30 -10.67 7.61
C LYS A 213 -14.85 -10.18 7.55
N ASP A 214 -14.11 -10.44 8.61
CA ASP A 214 -12.66 -10.26 8.64
C ASP A 214 -11.98 -11.33 7.78
N CYS A 215 -10.91 -10.94 7.09
CA CYS A 215 -10.30 -11.80 6.08
C CYS A 215 -9.45 -12.97 6.64
N GLY A 216 -9.10 -12.95 7.93
CA GLY A 216 -8.21 -13.94 8.56
C GLY A 216 -6.77 -13.97 8.03
N ASN A 217 -6.44 -13.17 7.02
CA ASN A 217 -5.16 -13.26 6.30
C ASN A 217 -4.34 -11.96 6.29
N CYS A 218 -4.78 -10.88 6.95
CA CYS A 218 -3.97 -9.68 7.12
C CYS A 218 -3.27 -9.65 8.48
N ASP A 219 -2.33 -8.71 8.66
CA ASP A 219 -1.59 -8.48 9.90
C ASP A 219 -2.51 -8.30 11.12
N VAL A 220 -3.57 -7.49 10.96
CA VAL A 220 -4.53 -7.20 12.04
C VAL A 220 -5.37 -8.43 12.39
N CYS A 221 -5.79 -9.22 11.41
CA CYS A 221 -6.55 -10.46 11.69
C CYS A 221 -5.69 -11.54 12.34
N LYS A 222 -4.40 -11.62 11.99
CA LYS A 222 -3.46 -12.60 12.57
C LYS A 222 -3.00 -12.19 13.97
N ASN A 223 -2.91 -10.90 14.24
CA ASN A 223 -2.51 -10.32 15.51
C ASN A 223 -3.48 -9.19 15.88
N PRO A 224 -4.70 -9.51 16.29
CA PRO A 224 -5.71 -8.50 16.59
C PRO A 224 -5.24 -7.66 17.78
N PRO A 225 -5.45 -6.33 17.73
CA PRO A 225 -5.13 -5.45 18.85
C PRO A 225 -5.97 -5.82 20.07
N GLN A 226 -5.38 -5.72 21.24
CA GLN A 226 -6.14 -5.85 22.48
C GLN A 226 -7.16 -4.73 22.57
N ARG A 227 -8.42 -5.09 22.70
CA ARG A 227 -9.53 -4.15 22.86
C ARG A 227 -10.05 -4.21 24.27
N PHE A 228 -10.43 -3.07 24.79
CA PHE A 228 -11.14 -2.94 26.08
C PHE A 228 -12.45 -2.18 25.84
N ASP A 229 -13.40 -2.35 26.75
CA ASP A 229 -14.61 -1.55 26.73
C ASP A 229 -14.30 -0.12 27.17
N GLY A 230 -14.23 0.78 26.21
CA GLY A 230 -13.97 2.20 26.42
C GLY A 230 -15.20 3.06 26.69
N SER A 231 -16.39 2.47 26.85
CA SER A 231 -17.66 3.20 26.96
C SER A 231 -17.64 4.26 28.06
N ILE A 232 -17.12 3.93 29.24
CA ILE A 232 -17.02 4.88 30.37
C ILE A 232 -16.04 6.01 30.04
N LEU A 233 -14.91 5.71 29.39
CA LEU A 233 -13.93 6.73 29.01
C LEU A 233 -14.50 7.70 27.96
N VAL A 234 -15.21 7.15 26.98
CA VAL A 234 -15.89 7.96 25.95
C VAL A 234 -16.97 8.83 26.59
N GLN A 235 -17.78 8.30 27.51
CA GLN A 235 -18.81 9.07 28.22
C GLN A 235 -18.19 10.20 29.04
N LYS A 236 -17.09 9.96 29.74
CA LYS A 236 -16.36 11.02 30.48
C LYS A 236 -15.87 12.10 29.51
N ALA A 237 -15.21 11.71 28.41
CA ALA A 237 -14.70 12.66 27.42
C ALA A 237 -15.84 13.51 26.82
N LEU A 238 -16.95 12.88 26.40
CA LEU A 238 -18.12 13.60 25.88
C LEU A 238 -18.74 14.54 26.94
N SER A 239 -18.82 14.10 28.18
CA SER A 239 -19.31 14.95 29.29
C SER A 239 -18.40 16.15 29.55
N GLY A 240 -17.06 15.96 29.48
CA GLY A 240 -16.09 17.05 29.57
C GLY A 240 -16.27 18.06 28.43
N ILE A 241 -16.39 17.60 27.20
CA ILE A 241 -16.62 18.45 26.02
C ILE A 241 -17.94 19.22 26.18
N PHE A 242 -19.01 18.58 26.58
CA PHE A 242 -20.31 19.21 26.76
C PHE A 242 -20.26 20.30 27.85
N ARG A 243 -19.69 19.99 29.03
CA ARG A 243 -19.59 20.91 30.16
C ARG A 243 -18.72 22.14 29.86
N THR A 244 -17.74 22.04 28.98
CA THR A 244 -16.89 23.14 28.53
C THR A 244 -17.47 23.92 27.34
N GLY A 245 -18.77 23.72 27.04
CA GLY A 245 -19.43 24.41 25.93
C GLY A 245 -18.86 24.06 24.54
N GLN A 246 -18.26 22.89 24.40
CA GLN A 246 -17.61 22.41 23.14
C GLN A 246 -16.43 23.29 22.67
N THR A 247 -15.84 24.08 23.56
CA THR A 247 -14.71 24.98 23.26
C THR A 247 -13.35 24.44 23.74
N ALA A 248 -13.36 23.36 24.52
CA ALA A 248 -12.13 22.76 25.07
C ALA A 248 -11.24 22.24 23.94
N ASN A 249 -9.97 22.65 23.97
CA ASN A 249 -8.95 21.98 23.16
C ASN A 249 -8.54 20.64 23.79
N MET A 250 -7.75 19.84 23.08
CA MET A 250 -7.36 18.50 23.53
C MET A 250 -6.59 18.52 24.87
N HIS A 251 -5.71 19.50 25.10
CA HIS A 251 -4.94 19.61 26.36
C HIS A 251 -5.84 19.87 27.52
N LEU A 252 -6.73 20.89 27.43
CA LEU A 252 -7.69 21.18 28.46
C LEU A 252 -8.61 19.98 28.77
N LEU A 253 -9.00 19.23 27.74
CA LEU A 253 -9.84 18.06 27.96
C LEU A 253 -9.09 16.92 28.68
N ILE A 254 -7.80 16.75 28.42
CA ILE A 254 -6.96 15.77 29.13
C ILE A 254 -6.80 16.17 30.60
N ASP A 255 -6.64 17.46 30.88
CA ASP A 255 -6.49 17.97 32.27
C ASP A 255 -7.78 17.87 33.10
N ILE A 256 -8.94 17.81 32.44
CA ILE A 256 -10.27 17.70 33.09
C ILE A 256 -10.64 16.21 33.33
N LEU A 257 -10.09 15.27 32.60
CA LEU A 257 -10.42 13.83 32.66
C LEU A 257 -9.57 13.09 33.67
#